data_aa715f35680b3d37ca0665802a7daab8
#
_entry.id   aa715f35680b3d37ca0665802a7daab8
#
_cell.length_a   1.000
_cell.length_b   1.000
_cell.length_c   1.000
_cell.angle_alpha   90.00
_cell.angle_beta   90.00
_cell.angle_gamma   90.00
#
_symmetry.space_group_name_H-M   'P 1'
#
loop_
_entity.id
_entity.type
_entity.pdbx_description
1 polymer ?
#
loop_
_entity_poly.entity_id
_entity_poly.type
_entity_poly.pdbx_seq_one_letter_code
_entity_poly.pdbx_strand_id
1 'polypeptide(L)'
;MNILFIFSRHSENPNDSTLTKDLSDEFFKQGNNVTVVTLLEKKYKRETELKKENGYEVLRVKTGNYFNIGNKFEKGMTILTMASDLKKEIIKYLGDRKFDLIITHTPFVSTEKLINPLKEYFKCPAYLILWDIFPQNAKDIGIINNGLLFSFFKYREKKMLSAYDRILCMSEGNINYLKENYSYLDKNKIKLLRNWAIIKPNTEINKQEIRNKYGFSEDEFIAIFGGNMGKPQKLENILFLAERSLENKKIKFLFIGNGSEKERLEKLVKENNLSNITFINQVPREDYEKITASCDVGLVSLDERFTVPNFPSKTTDYFKLSLPILASLDRCAAEDYGNFLQNKVRGGLFAEAGDIEGLYNQFMKLYNDESLRKTLGNNGRKYYEEYLGVDKAYETIMNEIGRWKWVFLQVKLY
;
A
#
# COMPACT_ATOMS: atom_id res chain seq x y z
N MET A 1 -21.68 1.76 -15.84
CA MET A 1 -22.16 1.97 -14.47
C MET A 1 -21.69 3.32 -13.96
N ASN A 2 -22.38 3.89 -12.96
CA ASN A 2 -21.98 5.12 -12.30
C ASN A 2 -21.26 4.78 -11.00
N ILE A 3 -19.97 5.04 -10.92
CA ILE A 3 -19.12 4.65 -9.79
C ILE A 3 -18.70 5.89 -9.00
N LEU A 4 -18.92 5.87 -7.69
CA LEU A 4 -18.45 6.89 -6.76
C LEU A 4 -17.24 6.36 -5.99
N PHE A 5 -16.05 6.86 -6.30
CA PHE A 5 -14.86 6.64 -5.49
C PHE A 5 -14.73 7.71 -4.41
N ILE A 6 -14.42 7.30 -3.19
CA ILE A 6 -14.12 8.22 -2.08
C ILE A 6 -12.74 7.85 -1.54
N PHE A 7 -11.74 8.63 -1.90
CA PHE A 7 -10.35 8.39 -1.60
C PHE A 7 -9.74 9.48 -0.73
N SER A 8 -8.83 9.12 0.15
CA SER A 8 -8.12 10.09 0.99
C SER A 8 -7.13 10.95 0.19
N ARG A 9 -6.64 10.42 -0.93
CA ARG A 9 -5.78 11.13 -1.89
C ARG A 9 -6.11 10.71 -3.32
N HIS A 10 -6.08 11.69 -4.21
CA HIS A 10 -6.17 11.48 -5.66
C HIS A 10 -5.29 12.53 -6.34
N SER A 11 -4.32 12.10 -7.15
CA SER A 11 -3.36 13.02 -7.76
C SER A 11 -4.02 13.91 -8.81
N GLU A 12 -3.63 15.18 -8.84
CA GLU A 12 -4.03 16.15 -9.88
C GLU A 12 -3.16 16.03 -11.13
N ASN A 13 -1.95 15.48 -10.99
CA ASN A 13 -1.04 15.30 -12.12
C ASN A 13 -1.52 14.11 -12.98
N PRO A 14 -1.84 14.33 -14.26
CA PRO A 14 -2.30 13.27 -15.15
C PRO A 14 -1.29 12.13 -15.35
N ASN A 15 0.00 12.42 -15.19
CA ASN A 15 1.09 11.45 -15.40
C ASN A 15 1.42 10.62 -14.14
N ASP A 16 0.84 10.94 -12.99
CA ASP A 16 1.08 10.17 -11.78
C ASP A 16 0.37 8.81 -11.86
N SER A 17 1.07 7.78 -11.39
CA SER A 17 0.53 6.45 -11.17
C SER A 17 0.45 6.19 -9.67
N THR A 18 -0.77 6.09 -9.17
CA THR A 18 -1.10 5.74 -7.78
C THR A 18 -2.25 4.74 -7.78
N LEU A 19 -2.34 3.89 -6.74
CA LEU A 19 -3.40 2.88 -6.66
C LEU A 19 -4.79 3.48 -6.90
N THR A 20 -5.08 4.64 -6.29
CA THR A 20 -6.40 5.29 -6.41
C THR A 20 -6.66 5.84 -7.80
N LYS A 21 -5.65 6.49 -8.41
CA LYS A 21 -5.78 7.08 -9.74
C LYS A 21 -5.85 5.99 -10.80
N ASP A 22 -4.94 5.02 -10.77
CA ASP A 22 -4.88 3.94 -11.74
C ASP A 22 -6.21 3.15 -11.80
N LEU A 23 -6.81 2.90 -10.63
CA LEU A 23 -8.11 2.23 -10.56
C LEU A 23 -9.24 3.09 -11.14
N SER A 24 -9.28 4.38 -10.82
CA SER A 24 -10.29 5.30 -11.37
C SER A 24 -10.17 5.44 -12.88
N ASP A 25 -8.94 5.57 -13.37
CA ASP A 25 -8.63 5.66 -14.81
C ASP A 25 -9.04 4.37 -15.54
N GLU A 26 -8.79 3.19 -14.95
CA GLU A 26 -9.19 1.92 -15.56
C GLU A 26 -10.73 1.78 -15.61
N PHE A 27 -11.44 2.12 -14.53
CA PHE A 27 -12.90 2.13 -14.57
C PHE A 27 -13.45 3.05 -15.65
N PHE A 28 -12.87 4.25 -15.81
CA PHE A 28 -13.27 5.19 -16.86
C PHE A 28 -12.96 4.64 -18.25
N LYS A 29 -11.78 4.08 -18.46
CA LYS A 29 -11.35 3.45 -19.71
C LYS A 29 -12.28 2.31 -20.14
N GLN A 30 -12.81 1.56 -19.17
CA GLN A 30 -13.78 0.47 -19.39
C GLN A 30 -15.22 0.97 -19.61
N GLY A 31 -15.43 2.27 -19.85
CA GLY A 31 -16.73 2.88 -20.21
C GLY A 31 -17.66 3.12 -19.02
N ASN A 32 -17.16 3.16 -17.78
CA ASN A 32 -17.98 3.55 -16.65
C ASN A 32 -17.97 5.08 -16.47
N ASN A 33 -19.07 5.62 -15.94
CA ASN A 33 -19.12 7.00 -15.46
C ASN A 33 -18.46 7.05 -14.09
N VAL A 34 -17.32 7.70 -14.00
CA VAL A 34 -16.51 7.80 -12.78
C VAL A 34 -16.67 9.18 -12.15
N THR A 35 -16.93 9.20 -10.86
CA THR A 35 -16.82 10.39 -10.01
C THR A 35 -15.91 10.08 -8.84
N VAL A 36 -14.87 10.87 -8.63
CA VAL A 36 -13.95 10.74 -7.50
C VAL A 36 -14.20 11.85 -6.49
N VAL A 37 -14.29 11.51 -5.22
CA VAL A 37 -14.29 12.46 -4.10
C VAL A 37 -13.00 12.28 -3.33
N THR A 38 -12.29 13.36 -3.07
CA THR A 38 -11.01 13.31 -2.35
C THR A 38 -10.83 14.49 -1.39
N LEU A 39 -9.92 14.34 -0.42
CA LEU A 39 -9.64 15.39 0.55
C LEU A 39 -8.82 16.51 -0.10
N LEU A 40 -9.19 17.74 0.20
CA LEU A 40 -8.42 18.95 -0.07
C LEU A 40 -8.04 19.56 1.28
N GLU A 41 -6.82 19.33 1.71
CA GLU A 41 -6.36 19.76 3.03
C GLU A 41 -6.24 21.29 3.12
N LYS A 42 -6.67 21.85 4.26
CA LYS A 42 -6.65 23.32 4.54
C LYS A 42 -5.30 23.97 4.25
N LYS A 43 -4.17 23.25 4.40
CA LYS A 43 -2.83 23.79 4.11
C LYS A 43 -2.63 24.23 2.67
N TYR A 44 -3.41 23.72 1.72
CA TYR A 44 -3.36 24.11 0.30
C TYR A 44 -4.10 25.42 0.00
N LYS A 45 -4.83 26.00 0.98
CA LYS A 45 -5.54 27.30 0.86
C LYS A 45 -6.49 27.38 -0.34
N ARG A 46 -7.15 26.27 -0.68
CA ARG A 46 -8.17 26.17 -1.76
C ARG A 46 -9.52 25.85 -1.14
N GLU A 47 -10.61 26.16 -1.88
CA GLU A 47 -11.97 25.84 -1.51
C GLU A 47 -12.44 24.53 -2.15
N THR A 48 -13.56 23.97 -1.64
CA THR A 48 -14.22 22.82 -2.26
C THR A 48 -14.56 23.11 -3.71
N GLU A 49 -14.18 22.23 -4.62
CA GLU A 49 -14.39 22.39 -6.05
C GLU A 49 -14.69 21.05 -6.73
N LEU A 50 -15.59 21.10 -7.72
CA LEU A 50 -15.89 20.00 -8.63
C LEU A 50 -15.29 20.35 -9.99
N LYS A 51 -14.36 19.52 -10.48
CA LYS A 51 -13.70 19.73 -11.77
C LYS A 51 -13.66 18.43 -12.58
N LYS A 52 -13.55 18.58 -13.90
CA LYS A 52 -13.26 17.45 -14.77
C LYS A 52 -11.74 17.28 -14.88
N GLU A 53 -11.22 16.11 -14.46
CA GLU A 53 -9.82 15.74 -14.51
C GLU A 53 -9.70 14.36 -15.20
N ASN A 54 -8.75 14.17 -16.11
CA ASN A 54 -8.55 12.91 -16.84
C ASN A 54 -9.80 12.30 -17.51
N GLY A 55 -10.77 13.15 -17.88
CA GLY A 55 -12.01 12.73 -18.54
C GLY A 55 -13.19 12.46 -17.61
N TYR A 56 -13.01 12.33 -16.30
CA TYR A 56 -14.05 12.14 -15.29
C TYR A 56 -14.08 13.28 -14.27
N GLU A 57 -15.09 13.29 -13.41
CA GLU A 57 -15.27 14.35 -12.43
C GLU A 57 -14.57 14.04 -11.11
N VAL A 58 -13.92 15.06 -10.55
CA VAL A 58 -13.25 15.00 -9.25
C VAL A 58 -13.78 16.10 -8.34
N LEU A 59 -14.42 15.73 -7.24
CA LEU A 59 -14.84 16.61 -6.16
C LEU A 59 -13.76 16.66 -5.09
N ARG A 60 -13.05 17.77 -5.00
CA ARG A 60 -12.05 18.02 -3.96
C ARG A 60 -12.68 18.76 -2.81
N VAL A 61 -12.84 18.09 -1.68
CA VAL A 61 -13.56 18.62 -0.52
C VAL A 61 -12.58 19.21 0.48
N LYS A 62 -12.72 20.50 0.78
CA LYS A 62 -11.94 21.18 1.82
C LYS A 62 -12.18 20.55 3.18
N THR A 63 -11.08 20.07 3.80
CA THR A 63 -11.08 19.44 5.12
C THR A 63 -9.99 20.05 5.99
N GLY A 64 -9.97 19.72 7.26
CA GLY A 64 -8.79 19.94 8.11
C GLY A 64 -7.56 19.23 7.54
N ASN A 65 -6.38 19.53 8.10
CA ASN A 65 -5.16 18.85 7.69
C ASN A 65 -5.13 17.41 8.25
N TYR A 66 -4.67 16.46 7.46
CA TYR A 66 -4.68 15.02 7.79
C TYR A 66 -3.31 14.36 7.61
N PHE A 67 -2.57 14.71 6.53
CA PHE A 67 -1.30 14.10 6.19
C PHE A 67 -0.11 14.99 6.59
N ASN A 68 0.96 14.34 7.09
CA ASN A 68 2.23 15.02 7.42
C ASN A 68 2.06 16.22 8.34
N ILE A 69 1.29 16.07 9.42
CA ILE A 69 1.04 17.11 10.40
C ILE A 69 1.70 16.73 11.71
N GLY A 70 2.50 17.66 12.27
CA GLY A 70 3.08 17.52 13.61
C GLY A 70 2.04 17.68 14.74
N ASN A 71 0.96 18.44 14.49
CA ASN A 71 -0.08 18.69 15.49
C ASN A 71 -1.08 17.56 15.57
N LYS A 72 -0.92 16.70 16.59
CA LYS A 72 -1.81 15.54 16.86
C LYS A 72 -3.26 15.94 17.15
N PHE A 73 -3.48 17.10 17.77
CA PHE A 73 -4.81 17.60 18.09
C PHE A 73 -5.57 18.00 16.82
N GLU A 74 -4.94 18.76 15.93
CA GLU A 74 -5.52 19.11 14.62
C GLU A 74 -5.88 17.88 13.80
N LYS A 75 -4.98 16.89 13.77
CA LYS A 75 -5.26 15.60 13.10
C LYS A 75 -6.47 14.89 13.71
N GLY A 76 -6.57 14.87 15.04
CA GLY A 76 -7.70 14.27 15.75
C GLY A 76 -9.02 14.94 15.40
N MET A 77 -9.06 16.27 15.39
CA MET A 77 -10.24 17.05 14.99
C MET A 77 -10.64 16.76 13.53
N THR A 78 -9.67 16.73 12.62
CA THR A 78 -9.93 16.39 11.21
C THR A 78 -10.54 14.99 11.08
N ILE A 79 -10.04 13.99 11.80
CA ILE A 79 -10.60 12.63 11.80
C ILE A 79 -12.06 12.62 12.26
N LEU A 80 -12.43 13.47 13.21
CA LEU A 80 -13.80 13.54 13.75
C LEU A 80 -14.78 14.25 12.80
N THR A 81 -14.32 15.27 12.06
CA THR A 81 -15.21 16.13 11.24
C THR A 81 -15.26 15.70 9.77
N MET A 82 -14.20 15.11 9.20
CA MET A 82 -14.10 14.89 7.77
C MET A 82 -15.25 14.04 7.17
N ALA A 83 -15.81 13.10 7.92
CA ALA A 83 -16.95 12.31 7.43
C ALA A 83 -18.19 13.18 7.23
N SER A 84 -18.42 14.15 8.12
CA SER A 84 -19.51 15.13 8.01
C SER A 84 -19.26 16.11 6.87
N ASP A 85 -18.03 16.60 6.74
CA ASP A 85 -17.64 17.55 5.70
C ASP A 85 -17.80 16.90 4.32
N LEU A 86 -17.29 15.69 4.13
CA LEU A 86 -17.45 14.91 2.91
C LEU A 86 -18.94 14.66 2.59
N LYS A 87 -19.73 14.20 3.57
CA LYS A 87 -21.16 13.93 3.36
C LYS A 87 -21.90 15.18 2.89
N LYS A 88 -21.69 16.31 3.56
CA LYS A 88 -22.32 17.57 3.22
C LYS A 88 -22.01 17.99 1.79
N GLU A 89 -20.75 18.00 1.41
CA GLU A 89 -20.33 18.45 0.09
C GLU A 89 -20.70 17.44 -1.01
N ILE A 90 -20.66 16.12 -0.74
CA ILE A 90 -21.14 15.10 -1.68
C ILE A 90 -22.62 15.31 -2.00
N ILE A 91 -23.48 15.49 -0.98
CA ILE A 91 -24.91 15.70 -1.21
C ILE A 91 -25.14 17.04 -1.94
N LYS A 92 -24.40 18.09 -1.60
CA LYS A 92 -24.52 19.40 -2.24
C LYS A 92 -24.17 19.39 -3.72
N TYR A 93 -23.07 18.73 -4.11
CA TYR A 93 -22.55 18.74 -5.47
C TYR A 93 -23.03 17.58 -6.36
N LEU A 94 -23.41 16.45 -5.73
CA LEU A 94 -23.68 15.19 -6.41
C LEU A 94 -25.05 14.59 -6.04
N GLY A 95 -25.86 15.27 -5.24
CA GLY A 95 -27.11 14.73 -4.71
C GLY A 95 -28.20 14.42 -5.73
N ASP A 96 -28.19 15.06 -6.89
CA ASP A 96 -29.09 14.83 -8.02
C ASP A 96 -28.69 13.62 -8.89
N ARG A 97 -27.57 12.99 -8.59
CA ARG A 97 -27.00 11.89 -9.37
C ARG A 97 -27.43 10.52 -8.86
N LYS A 98 -27.29 9.54 -9.72
CA LYS A 98 -27.46 8.11 -9.36
C LYS A 98 -26.11 7.41 -9.42
N PHE A 99 -25.77 6.68 -8.37
CA PHE A 99 -24.60 5.83 -8.33
C PHE A 99 -25.00 4.36 -8.21
N ASP A 100 -24.24 3.49 -8.84
CA ASP A 100 -24.43 2.04 -8.80
C ASP A 100 -23.54 1.38 -7.75
N LEU A 101 -22.45 2.04 -7.35
CA LEU A 101 -21.47 1.53 -6.39
C LEU A 101 -20.67 2.67 -5.77
N ILE A 102 -20.41 2.57 -4.46
CA ILE A 102 -19.46 3.40 -3.73
C ILE A 102 -18.22 2.56 -3.41
N ILE A 103 -17.02 3.05 -3.70
CA ILE A 103 -15.75 2.38 -3.36
C ILE A 103 -14.90 3.31 -2.49
N THR A 104 -14.42 2.79 -1.36
CA THR A 104 -13.50 3.51 -0.46
C THR A 104 -12.33 2.62 -0.07
N HIS A 105 -11.40 3.17 0.72
CA HIS A 105 -10.25 2.41 1.23
C HIS A 105 -9.91 2.76 2.68
N THR A 106 -9.14 1.89 3.35
CA THR A 106 -8.50 2.20 4.63
C THR A 106 -7.15 2.93 4.41
N PRO A 107 -6.60 3.64 5.42
CA PRO A 107 -7.16 3.90 6.74
C PRO A 107 -8.05 5.16 6.75
N PHE A 108 -9.33 4.99 6.58
CA PHE A 108 -10.32 6.06 6.68
C PHE A 108 -11.16 5.82 7.93
N VAL A 109 -10.69 6.30 9.09
CA VAL A 109 -11.39 6.12 10.37
C VAL A 109 -12.70 6.90 10.35
N SER A 110 -13.77 6.30 10.86
CA SER A 110 -15.10 6.93 10.95
C SER A 110 -15.90 7.01 9.64
N THR A 111 -15.50 6.26 8.62
CA THR A 111 -16.23 6.24 7.34
C THR A 111 -17.66 5.71 7.45
N GLU A 112 -18.01 4.96 8.49
CA GLU A 112 -19.42 4.53 8.66
C GLU A 112 -20.39 5.69 8.81
N LYS A 113 -19.95 6.86 9.35
CA LYS A 113 -20.75 8.09 9.43
C LYS A 113 -20.98 8.73 8.06
N LEU A 114 -20.15 8.38 7.10
CA LEU A 114 -20.26 8.80 5.71
C LEU A 114 -21.01 7.75 4.89
N ILE A 115 -20.57 6.49 4.97
CA ILE A 115 -21.03 5.43 4.06
C ILE A 115 -22.48 5.02 4.31
N ASN A 116 -22.91 4.81 5.56
CA ASN A 116 -24.30 4.44 5.82
C ASN A 116 -25.31 5.48 5.30
N PRO A 117 -25.15 6.79 5.55
CA PRO A 117 -26.03 7.79 4.97
C PRO A 117 -25.98 7.87 3.43
N LEU A 118 -24.80 7.68 2.82
CA LEU A 118 -24.67 7.71 1.36
C LEU A 118 -25.29 6.47 0.70
N LYS A 119 -25.15 5.27 1.32
CA LYS A 119 -25.83 4.05 0.84
C LYS A 119 -27.34 4.21 0.86
N GLU A 120 -27.88 4.81 1.93
CA GLU A 120 -29.30 5.08 2.07
C GLU A 120 -29.79 6.11 1.05
N TYR A 121 -29.03 7.21 0.86
CA TYR A 121 -29.36 8.28 -0.06
C TYR A 121 -29.31 7.83 -1.53
N PHE A 122 -28.21 7.23 -1.96
CA PHE A 122 -28.02 6.79 -3.34
C PHE A 122 -28.59 5.40 -3.64
N LYS A 123 -29.02 4.66 -2.64
CA LYS A 123 -29.57 3.28 -2.74
C LYS A 123 -28.64 2.33 -3.48
N CYS A 124 -27.35 2.38 -3.20
CA CYS A 124 -26.33 1.56 -3.83
C CYS A 124 -25.39 0.89 -2.79
N PRO A 125 -24.76 -0.24 -3.13
CA PRO A 125 -23.80 -0.90 -2.26
C PRO A 125 -22.52 -0.08 -2.10
N ALA A 126 -21.76 -0.40 -1.02
CA ALA A 126 -20.45 0.17 -0.78
C ALA A 126 -19.41 -0.93 -0.56
N TYR A 127 -18.24 -0.81 -1.21
CA TYR A 127 -17.10 -1.72 -1.10
C TYR A 127 -15.92 -1.01 -0.44
N LEU A 128 -15.24 -1.72 0.47
CA LEU A 128 -14.05 -1.25 1.15
C LEU A 128 -12.81 -1.97 0.62
N ILE A 129 -11.82 -1.24 0.15
CA ILE A 129 -10.49 -1.76 -0.12
C ILE A 129 -9.70 -1.69 1.19
N LEU A 130 -9.36 -2.85 1.76
CA LEU A 130 -8.68 -2.95 3.05
C LEU A 130 -7.17 -3.05 2.84
N TRP A 131 -6.47 -1.91 2.96
CA TRP A 131 -5.01 -1.86 2.91
C TRP A 131 -4.33 -1.99 4.27
N ASP A 132 -5.02 -1.60 5.34
CA ASP A 132 -4.48 -1.62 6.70
C ASP A 132 -5.51 -2.15 7.70
N ILE A 133 -5.07 -2.96 8.65
CA ILE A 133 -5.87 -3.43 9.80
C ILE A 133 -5.56 -2.50 10.99
N PHE A 134 -6.16 -1.32 10.95
CA PHE A 134 -6.06 -0.31 12.01
C PHE A 134 -7.26 -0.48 12.97
N PRO A 135 -7.08 -0.35 14.30
CA PRO A 135 -5.93 0.20 15.01
C PRO A 135 -4.89 -0.83 15.49
N GLN A 136 -5.05 -2.12 15.17
CA GLN A 136 -4.17 -3.14 15.72
C GLN A 136 -2.71 -2.92 15.29
N ASN A 137 -2.46 -2.67 14.01
CA ASN A 137 -1.12 -2.39 13.50
C ASN A 137 -0.43 -1.20 14.23
N ALA A 138 -1.18 -0.15 14.55
CA ALA A 138 -0.66 1.01 15.26
C ALA A 138 -0.38 0.74 16.76
N LYS A 139 -1.15 -0.17 17.38
CA LYS A 139 -0.92 -0.63 18.74
C LYS A 139 0.35 -1.47 18.82
N ASP A 140 0.52 -2.40 17.90
CA ASP A 140 1.62 -3.35 17.90
C ASP A 140 2.99 -2.66 17.89
N ILE A 141 3.14 -1.60 17.12
CA ILE A 141 4.39 -0.83 17.02
C ILE A 141 4.46 0.38 17.98
N GLY A 142 3.54 0.45 18.95
CA GLY A 142 3.57 1.47 20.00
C GLY A 142 3.20 2.88 19.56
N ILE A 143 2.44 3.06 18.47
CA ILE A 143 1.86 4.36 18.08
C ILE A 143 0.64 4.68 18.94
N ILE A 144 -0.16 3.66 19.30
CA ILE A 144 -1.30 3.77 20.21
C ILE A 144 -0.96 2.97 21.48
N ASN A 145 -0.59 3.68 22.56
CA ASN A 145 -0.25 3.06 23.84
C ASN A 145 -1.40 3.17 24.87
N ASN A 146 -2.37 4.06 24.64
CA ASN A 146 -3.49 4.27 25.55
C ASN A 146 -4.61 3.26 25.26
N GLY A 147 -4.95 2.44 26.26
CA GLY A 147 -5.98 1.39 26.14
C GLY A 147 -7.38 1.91 25.84
N LEU A 148 -7.78 3.06 26.41
CA LEU A 148 -9.08 3.68 26.14
C LEU A 148 -9.15 4.18 24.69
N LEU A 149 -8.08 4.81 24.22
CA LEU A 149 -7.97 5.26 22.82
C LEU A 149 -7.99 4.08 21.85
N PHE A 150 -7.28 3.00 22.18
CA PHE A 150 -7.32 1.76 21.38
C PHE A 150 -8.75 1.18 21.32
N SER A 151 -9.43 1.06 22.47
CA SER A 151 -10.81 0.54 22.54
C SER A 151 -11.79 1.41 21.75
N PHE A 152 -11.63 2.73 21.80
CA PHE A 152 -12.40 3.65 20.98
C PHE A 152 -12.19 3.38 19.47
N PHE A 153 -10.95 3.26 19.00
CA PHE A 153 -10.69 2.96 17.61
C PHE A 153 -11.13 1.56 17.18
N LYS A 154 -11.03 0.54 18.06
CA LYS A 154 -11.59 -0.80 17.79
C LYS A 154 -13.10 -0.77 17.62
N TYR A 155 -13.80 0.01 18.44
CA TYR A 155 -15.24 0.21 18.27
C TYR A 155 -15.58 0.89 16.94
N ARG A 156 -14.78 1.90 16.54
CA ARG A 156 -14.95 2.59 15.26
C ARG A 156 -14.65 1.67 14.08
N GLU A 157 -13.60 0.87 14.16
CA GLU A 157 -13.26 -0.15 13.16
C GLU A 157 -14.42 -1.15 12.98
N LYS A 158 -14.96 -1.68 14.08
CA LYS A 158 -16.13 -2.57 14.03
C LYS A 158 -17.29 -1.94 13.26
N LYS A 159 -17.64 -0.70 13.59
CA LYS A 159 -18.72 0.01 12.89
C LYS A 159 -18.40 0.26 11.42
N MET A 160 -17.16 0.64 11.12
CA MET A 160 -16.70 0.84 9.76
C MET A 160 -16.83 -0.44 8.93
N LEU A 161 -16.23 -1.54 9.37
CA LEU A 161 -16.26 -2.81 8.63
C LEU A 161 -17.69 -3.34 8.45
N SER A 162 -18.58 -3.12 9.44
CA SER A 162 -19.98 -3.53 9.34
C SER A 162 -20.80 -2.72 8.32
N ALA A 163 -20.37 -1.52 7.96
CA ALA A 163 -21.09 -0.64 7.02
C ALA A 163 -21.01 -1.08 5.56
N TYR A 164 -20.00 -1.87 5.21
CA TYR A 164 -19.73 -2.26 3.83
C TYR A 164 -20.37 -3.59 3.43
N ASP A 165 -20.70 -3.70 2.15
CA ASP A 165 -21.29 -4.90 1.55
C ASP A 165 -20.20 -5.87 1.06
N ARG A 166 -18.99 -5.36 0.77
CA ARG A 166 -17.79 -6.15 0.51
C ARG A 166 -16.58 -5.50 1.18
N ILE A 167 -15.68 -6.34 1.67
CA ILE A 167 -14.37 -5.97 2.21
C ILE A 167 -13.32 -6.68 1.36
N LEU A 168 -12.56 -5.90 0.60
CA LEU A 168 -11.62 -6.38 -0.39
C LEU A 168 -10.21 -6.33 0.20
N CYS A 169 -9.65 -7.49 0.52
CA CYS A 169 -8.37 -7.67 1.23
C CYS A 169 -7.23 -7.94 0.26
N MET A 170 -6.03 -7.44 0.55
CA MET A 170 -4.85 -7.57 -0.31
C MET A 170 -4.30 -9.01 -0.37
N SER A 171 -4.50 -9.80 0.68
CA SER A 171 -3.91 -11.12 0.82
C SER A 171 -4.87 -12.14 1.43
N GLU A 172 -4.52 -13.41 1.30
CA GLU A 172 -5.22 -14.51 1.95
C GLU A 172 -5.09 -14.41 3.49
N GLY A 173 -3.92 -13.98 3.99
CA GLY A 173 -3.70 -13.77 5.42
C GLY A 173 -4.62 -12.69 5.98
N ASN A 174 -4.83 -11.57 5.28
CA ASN A 174 -5.80 -10.56 5.68
C ASN A 174 -7.22 -11.14 5.76
N ILE A 175 -7.62 -11.99 4.78
CA ILE A 175 -8.93 -12.65 4.77
C ILE A 175 -9.07 -13.57 5.97
N ASN A 176 -8.07 -14.42 6.22
CA ASN A 176 -8.08 -15.38 7.33
C ASN A 176 -8.12 -14.65 8.67
N TYR A 177 -7.27 -13.63 8.84
CA TYR A 177 -7.25 -12.81 10.05
C TYR A 177 -8.63 -12.21 10.36
N LEU A 178 -9.29 -11.60 9.36
CA LEU A 178 -10.64 -11.05 9.57
C LEU A 178 -11.66 -12.13 9.91
N LYS A 179 -11.63 -13.28 9.23
CA LYS A 179 -12.57 -14.39 9.47
C LYS A 179 -12.42 -15.00 10.86
N GLU A 180 -11.22 -15.02 11.39
CA GLU A 180 -10.91 -15.61 12.71
C GLU A 180 -11.15 -14.64 13.85
N ASN A 181 -10.76 -13.37 13.69
CA ASN A 181 -10.74 -12.39 14.76
C ASN A 181 -11.99 -11.49 14.81
N TYR A 182 -12.83 -11.48 13.76
CA TYR A 182 -13.99 -10.57 13.64
C TYR A 182 -15.30 -11.36 13.47
N SER A 183 -15.72 -12.07 14.52
CA SER A 183 -16.91 -12.93 14.52
C SER A 183 -18.23 -12.24 14.13
N TYR A 184 -18.27 -10.90 14.23
CA TYR A 184 -19.42 -10.08 13.85
C TYR A 184 -19.52 -9.83 12.33
N LEU A 185 -18.49 -10.15 11.55
CA LEU A 185 -18.50 -9.98 10.10
C LEU A 185 -19.07 -11.22 9.40
N ASP A 186 -19.96 -11.00 8.45
CA ASP A 186 -20.31 -12.04 7.48
C ASP A 186 -19.08 -12.40 6.63
N LYS A 187 -18.62 -13.63 6.77
CA LYS A 187 -17.42 -14.14 6.07
C LYS A 187 -17.58 -14.08 4.54
N ASN A 188 -18.80 -14.09 4.02
CA ASN A 188 -19.08 -13.99 2.60
C ASN A 188 -18.79 -12.60 2.01
N LYS A 189 -18.74 -11.57 2.85
CA LYS A 189 -18.39 -10.20 2.45
C LYS A 189 -16.90 -10.01 2.20
N ILE A 190 -16.04 -10.88 2.75
CA ILE A 190 -14.58 -10.75 2.73
C ILE A 190 -14.05 -11.42 1.47
N LYS A 191 -13.38 -10.68 0.60
CA LYS A 191 -12.90 -11.11 -0.71
C LYS A 191 -11.45 -10.69 -0.94
N LEU A 192 -10.77 -11.41 -1.83
CA LEU A 192 -9.42 -11.06 -2.25
C LEU A 192 -9.46 -9.98 -3.33
N LEU A 193 -8.65 -8.93 -3.14
CA LEU A 193 -8.31 -7.94 -4.15
C LEU A 193 -6.84 -7.57 -3.96
N ARG A 194 -5.96 -8.11 -4.79
CA ARG A 194 -4.53 -7.79 -4.73
C ARG A 194 -4.29 -6.33 -5.13
N ASN A 195 -3.23 -5.73 -4.59
CA ASN A 195 -2.76 -4.45 -5.10
C ASN A 195 -2.41 -4.58 -6.58
N TRP A 196 -2.52 -3.48 -7.29
CA TRP A 196 -2.40 -3.41 -8.75
C TRP A 196 -1.40 -2.36 -9.20
N ALA A 197 -1.06 -2.41 -10.46
CA ALA A 197 -0.30 -1.39 -11.15
C ALA A 197 -0.69 -1.34 -12.64
N ILE A 198 -0.34 -0.25 -13.32
CA ILE A 198 -0.36 -0.20 -14.78
C ILE A 198 0.80 -1.07 -15.28
N ILE A 199 0.47 -2.15 -16.01
CA ILE A 199 1.50 -3.03 -16.58
C ILE A 199 2.26 -2.27 -17.66
N LYS A 200 3.57 -2.11 -17.46
CA LYS A 200 4.49 -1.48 -18.41
C LYS A 200 5.51 -2.50 -18.88
N PRO A 201 5.92 -2.46 -20.15
CA PRO A 201 7.04 -3.28 -20.64
C PRO A 201 8.31 -2.96 -19.85
N ASN A 202 9.26 -3.90 -19.84
CA ASN A 202 10.57 -3.63 -19.29
C ASN A 202 11.23 -2.50 -20.08
N THR A 203 11.72 -1.49 -19.36
CA THR A 203 12.52 -0.44 -19.94
C THR A 203 13.98 -0.91 -19.94
N GLU A 204 14.59 -1.01 -21.10
CA GLU A 204 16.04 -1.21 -21.17
C GLU A 204 16.72 0.03 -20.57
N ILE A 205 17.58 -0.21 -19.61
CA ILE A 205 18.38 0.83 -18.95
C ILE A 205 19.86 0.49 -19.10
N ASN A 206 20.68 1.49 -19.26
CA ASN A 206 22.13 1.36 -19.09
C ASN A 206 22.44 1.31 -17.57
N LYS A 207 22.48 0.09 -17.01
CA LYS A 207 22.73 -0.11 -15.57
C LYS A 207 24.01 0.56 -15.11
N GLN A 208 25.07 0.50 -15.91
CA GLN A 208 26.38 1.06 -15.56
C GLN A 208 26.32 2.60 -15.47
N GLU A 209 25.67 3.26 -16.40
CA GLU A 209 25.49 4.71 -16.36
C GLU A 209 24.73 5.16 -15.11
N ILE A 210 23.64 4.45 -14.77
CA ILE A 210 22.86 4.74 -13.56
C ILE A 210 23.71 4.50 -12.30
N ARG A 211 24.41 3.37 -12.20
CA ARG A 211 25.29 3.07 -11.07
C ARG A 211 26.35 4.14 -10.88
N ASN A 212 27.06 4.52 -11.95
CA ASN A 212 28.09 5.57 -11.92
C ASN A 212 27.55 6.91 -11.44
N LYS A 213 26.35 7.31 -11.92
CA LYS A 213 25.67 8.55 -11.49
C LYS A 213 25.47 8.62 -9.98
N TYR A 214 25.26 7.48 -9.32
CA TYR A 214 25.01 7.39 -7.88
C TYR A 214 26.22 6.89 -7.08
N GLY A 215 27.42 6.83 -7.71
CA GLY A 215 28.69 6.50 -7.06
C GLY A 215 28.92 5.01 -6.83
N PHE A 216 28.26 4.14 -7.60
CA PHE A 216 28.44 2.70 -7.54
C PHE A 216 29.23 2.17 -8.73
N SER A 217 30.10 1.18 -8.48
CA SER A 217 30.85 0.47 -9.52
C SER A 217 30.02 -0.66 -10.17
N GLU A 218 30.48 -1.11 -11.33
CA GLU A 218 29.80 -2.20 -12.06
C GLU A 218 29.77 -3.51 -11.28
N ASP A 219 30.87 -3.83 -10.60
CA ASP A 219 31.10 -5.07 -9.87
C ASP A 219 30.55 -5.06 -8.44
N GLU A 220 29.92 -3.94 -8.01
CA GLU A 220 29.26 -3.87 -6.71
C GLU A 220 27.88 -4.53 -6.73
N PHE A 221 27.55 -5.23 -5.65
CA PHE A 221 26.24 -5.80 -5.40
C PHE A 221 25.41 -4.83 -4.58
N ILE A 222 24.30 -4.35 -5.14
CA ILE A 222 23.49 -3.30 -4.54
C ILE A 222 22.14 -3.86 -4.07
N ALA A 223 21.92 -3.84 -2.75
CA ALA A 223 20.63 -4.14 -2.14
C ALA A 223 19.87 -2.83 -1.83
N ILE A 224 18.67 -2.67 -2.40
CA ILE A 224 17.91 -1.41 -2.32
C ILE A 224 16.69 -1.52 -1.41
N PHE A 225 16.53 -0.55 -0.51
CA PHE A 225 15.27 -0.23 0.14
C PHE A 225 14.71 1.09 -0.40
N GLY A 226 13.49 1.05 -0.96
CA GLY A 226 12.82 2.25 -1.47
C GLY A 226 11.52 2.56 -0.75
N GLY A 227 11.27 3.83 -0.44
CA GLY A 227 10.00 4.34 0.09
C GLY A 227 10.06 4.97 1.47
N ASN A 228 8.96 4.89 2.23
CA ASN A 228 8.85 5.51 3.55
C ASN A 228 9.73 4.79 4.59
N MET A 229 10.64 5.53 5.22
CA MET A 229 11.47 5.07 6.34
C MET A 229 10.77 5.38 7.67
N GLY A 230 9.73 4.62 7.96
CA GLY A 230 8.93 4.79 9.16
C GLY A 230 9.09 3.62 10.14
N LYS A 231 8.53 3.77 11.34
CA LYS A 231 8.57 2.73 12.39
C LYS A 231 8.11 1.34 11.92
N PRO A 232 7.05 1.22 11.09
CA PRO A 232 6.58 -0.10 10.64
C PRO A 232 7.63 -0.95 9.92
N GLN A 233 8.63 -0.31 9.31
CA GLN A 233 9.67 -0.99 8.53
C GLN A 233 10.81 -1.53 9.37
N LYS A 234 11.01 -1.03 10.60
CA LYS A 234 12.13 -1.40 11.48
C LYS A 234 13.43 -1.67 10.71
N LEU A 235 13.93 -0.62 10.04
CA LEU A 235 15.07 -0.74 9.12
C LEU A 235 16.39 -1.10 9.81
N GLU A 236 16.44 -1.14 11.13
CA GLU A 236 17.53 -1.71 11.90
C GLU A 236 17.84 -3.15 11.50
N ASN A 237 16.82 -3.94 11.10
CA ASN A 237 17.05 -5.29 10.58
C ASN A 237 17.99 -5.28 9.37
N ILE A 238 17.90 -4.24 8.52
CA ILE A 238 18.77 -4.06 7.36
C ILE A 238 20.12 -3.48 7.77
N LEU A 239 20.18 -2.60 8.79
CA LEU A 239 21.45 -2.10 9.31
C LEU A 239 22.29 -3.24 9.88
N PHE A 240 21.71 -4.19 10.62
CA PHE A 240 22.41 -5.40 11.09
C PHE A 240 22.93 -6.27 9.94
N LEU A 241 22.14 -6.40 8.86
CA LEU A 241 22.59 -7.11 7.67
C LEU A 241 23.79 -6.40 7.00
N ALA A 242 23.74 -5.07 6.93
CA ALA A 242 24.84 -4.26 6.38
C ALA A 242 26.12 -4.36 7.25
N GLU A 243 25.99 -4.35 8.57
CA GLU A 243 27.08 -4.52 9.51
C GLU A 243 27.78 -5.88 9.32
N ARG A 244 27.01 -6.97 9.21
CA ARG A 244 27.53 -8.32 8.95
C ARG A 244 28.25 -8.45 7.60
N SER A 245 27.92 -7.56 6.67
CA SER A 245 28.48 -7.57 5.31
C SER A 245 29.63 -6.57 5.13
N LEU A 246 30.03 -5.85 6.17
CA LEU A 246 30.94 -4.69 6.08
C LEU A 246 32.33 -5.05 5.53
N GLU A 247 32.83 -6.25 5.83
CA GLU A 247 34.14 -6.72 5.35
C GLU A 247 34.16 -6.93 3.83
N ASN A 248 33.02 -7.30 3.23
CA ASN A 248 32.90 -7.46 1.79
C ASN A 248 32.62 -6.09 1.12
N LYS A 249 33.69 -5.48 0.62
CA LYS A 249 33.65 -4.12 0.01
C LYS A 249 32.76 -4.00 -1.24
N LYS A 250 32.40 -5.13 -1.84
CA LYS A 250 31.50 -5.16 -3.01
C LYS A 250 30.03 -5.07 -2.64
N ILE A 251 29.65 -5.32 -1.38
CA ILE A 251 28.26 -5.27 -0.93
C ILE A 251 27.88 -3.86 -0.50
N LYS A 252 26.84 -3.30 -1.13
CA LYS A 252 26.31 -1.97 -0.85
C LYS A 252 24.82 -2.02 -0.55
N PHE A 253 24.40 -1.14 0.34
CA PHE A 253 22.99 -0.94 0.68
C PHE A 253 22.56 0.47 0.32
N LEU A 254 21.48 0.58 -0.44
CA LEU A 254 20.95 1.84 -0.91
C LEU A 254 19.56 2.09 -0.32
N PHE A 255 19.41 3.20 0.42
CA PHE A 255 18.14 3.62 0.99
C PHE A 255 17.65 4.85 0.26
N ILE A 256 16.49 4.75 -0.43
CA ILE A 256 15.88 5.86 -1.16
C ILE A 256 14.54 6.23 -0.57
N GLY A 257 14.38 7.47 -0.15
CA GLY A 257 13.11 7.99 0.35
C GLY A 257 13.25 8.91 1.55
N ASN A 258 12.12 9.16 2.18
CA ASN A 258 12.01 9.97 3.39
C ASN A 258 11.19 9.21 4.45
N GLY A 259 11.15 9.71 5.66
CA GLY A 259 10.34 9.13 6.73
C GLY A 259 10.74 9.62 8.11
N SER A 260 9.92 9.30 9.10
CA SER A 260 10.13 9.76 10.50
C SER A 260 11.38 9.19 11.17
N GLU A 261 11.90 8.07 10.66
CA GLU A 261 13.06 7.38 11.23
C GLU A 261 14.37 7.68 10.48
N LYS A 262 14.31 8.39 9.34
CA LYS A 262 15.47 8.58 8.48
C LYS A 262 16.67 9.21 9.21
N GLU A 263 16.47 10.34 9.87
CA GLU A 263 17.54 11.05 10.60
C GLU A 263 18.16 10.17 11.70
N ARG A 264 17.32 9.39 12.40
CA ARG A 264 17.79 8.44 13.42
C ARG A 264 18.62 7.31 12.80
N LEU A 265 18.20 6.77 11.64
CA LEU A 265 18.93 5.72 10.92
C LEU A 265 20.26 6.24 10.39
N GLU A 266 20.30 7.46 9.80
CA GLU A 266 21.55 8.08 9.35
C GLU A 266 22.54 8.31 10.50
N LYS A 267 22.03 8.67 11.69
CA LYS A 267 22.85 8.78 12.91
C LYS A 267 23.42 7.43 13.32
N LEU A 268 22.60 6.36 13.37
CA LEU A 268 23.06 5.01 13.69
C LEU A 268 24.13 4.51 12.72
N VAL A 269 23.96 4.76 11.42
CA VAL A 269 24.94 4.39 10.40
C VAL A 269 26.30 5.08 10.66
N LYS A 270 26.30 6.35 11.03
CA LYS A 270 27.53 7.10 11.39
C LYS A 270 28.16 6.56 12.67
N GLU A 271 27.37 6.35 13.72
CA GLU A 271 27.85 5.87 15.03
C GLU A 271 28.48 4.45 14.93
N ASN A 272 27.95 3.60 14.07
CA ASN A 272 28.45 2.23 13.85
C ASN A 272 29.44 2.12 12.66
N ASN A 273 29.85 3.25 12.06
CA ASN A 273 30.80 3.29 10.94
C ASN A 273 30.41 2.38 9.75
N LEU A 274 29.12 2.29 9.43
CA LEU A 274 28.62 1.44 8.33
C LEU A 274 28.86 2.13 6.98
N SER A 275 30.08 1.97 6.46
CA SER A 275 30.54 2.63 5.21
C SER A 275 29.95 2.05 3.93
N ASN A 276 29.19 0.95 4.03
CA ASN A 276 28.55 0.28 2.91
C ASN A 276 27.05 0.69 2.72
N ILE A 277 26.60 1.73 3.42
CA ILE A 277 25.22 2.26 3.33
C ILE A 277 25.21 3.65 2.71
N THR A 278 24.34 3.87 1.75
CA THR A 278 24.07 5.17 1.11
C THR A 278 22.60 5.54 1.27
N PHE A 279 22.35 6.81 1.71
CA PHE A 279 21.00 7.38 1.76
C PHE A 279 20.80 8.39 0.65
N ILE A 280 19.67 8.27 -0.07
CA ILE A 280 19.21 9.24 -1.07
C ILE A 280 17.83 9.74 -0.65
N ASN A 281 17.58 11.03 -0.80
CA ASN A 281 16.25 11.59 -0.60
C ASN A 281 15.26 11.05 -1.63
N GLN A 282 13.98 11.31 -1.41
CA GLN A 282 12.96 10.98 -2.38
C GLN A 282 13.27 11.63 -3.73
N VAL A 283 13.25 10.81 -4.77
CA VAL A 283 13.45 11.21 -6.17
C VAL A 283 12.14 11.07 -6.97
N PRO A 284 12.04 11.69 -8.17
CA PRO A 284 10.91 11.44 -9.07
C PRO A 284 10.72 9.96 -9.37
N ARG A 285 9.49 9.56 -9.64
CA ARG A 285 9.13 8.13 -9.83
C ARG A 285 9.95 7.46 -10.93
N GLU A 286 10.17 8.14 -12.03
CA GLU A 286 10.95 7.62 -13.17
C GLU A 286 12.41 7.37 -12.78
N ASP A 287 13.04 8.29 -12.04
CA ASP A 287 14.41 8.13 -11.55
C ASP A 287 14.50 6.97 -10.55
N TYR A 288 13.51 6.88 -9.63
CA TYR A 288 13.43 5.77 -8.70
C TYR A 288 13.37 4.41 -9.41
N GLU A 289 12.57 4.29 -10.47
CA GLU A 289 12.47 3.05 -11.25
C GLU A 289 13.79 2.71 -11.96
N LYS A 290 14.48 3.69 -12.55
CA LYS A 290 15.80 3.49 -13.17
C LYS A 290 16.86 3.05 -12.16
N ILE A 291 16.92 3.73 -11.00
CA ILE A 291 17.85 3.36 -9.92
C ILE A 291 17.56 1.95 -9.43
N THR A 292 16.29 1.64 -9.14
CA THR A 292 15.89 0.33 -8.63
C THR A 292 16.20 -0.79 -9.62
N ALA A 293 15.97 -0.56 -10.92
CA ALA A 293 16.30 -1.51 -11.97
C ALA A 293 17.80 -1.73 -12.16
N SER A 294 18.66 -0.81 -11.69
CA SER A 294 20.10 -0.96 -11.70
C SER A 294 20.66 -1.76 -10.52
N CYS A 295 19.84 -2.03 -9.48
CA CYS A 295 20.20 -2.79 -8.29
C CYS A 295 20.05 -4.31 -8.49
N ASP A 296 20.52 -5.10 -7.51
CA ASP A 296 20.56 -6.56 -7.59
C ASP A 296 19.49 -7.25 -6.74
N VAL A 297 19.07 -6.63 -5.63
CA VAL A 297 18.06 -7.17 -4.69
C VAL A 297 17.22 -6.04 -4.11
N GLY A 298 15.90 -6.21 -4.10
CA GLY A 298 14.95 -5.34 -3.39
C GLY A 298 14.77 -5.78 -1.94
N LEU A 299 14.80 -4.85 -1.01
CA LEU A 299 14.68 -5.13 0.43
C LEU A 299 13.29 -4.77 0.94
N VAL A 300 12.72 -5.70 1.72
CA VAL A 300 11.51 -5.51 2.51
C VAL A 300 11.85 -5.77 3.97
N SER A 301 11.41 -4.90 4.87
CA SER A 301 11.58 -5.09 6.32
C SER A 301 10.31 -4.67 7.03
N LEU A 302 9.89 -5.46 7.99
CA LEU A 302 8.75 -5.22 8.87
C LEU A 302 9.16 -5.38 10.33
N ASP A 303 8.47 -4.67 11.20
CA ASP A 303 8.66 -4.72 12.64
C ASP A 303 8.13 -6.06 13.19
N GLU A 304 8.95 -6.81 13.92
CA GLU A 304 8.61 -8.12 14.49
C GLU A 304 7.42 -8.10 15.45
N ARG A 305 7.03 -6.92 15.94
CA ARG A 305 5.90 -6.77 16.88
C ARG A 305 4.53 -6.86 16.21
N PHE A 306 4.43 -6.82 14.89
CA PHE A 306 3.15 -6.92 14.23
C PHE A 306 2.43 -8.25 14.52
N THR A 307 1.16 -8.14 14.85
CA THR A 307 0.23 -9.27 15.09
C THR A 307 -0.88 -9.34 14.05
N VAL A 308 -0.77 -8.54 13.00
CA VAL A 308 -1.70 -8.49 11.85
C VAL A 308 -0.94 -8.74 10.55
N PRO A 309 -1.51 -9.46 9.59
CA PRO A 309 -0.86 -9.68 8.31
C PRO A 309 -0.64 -8.35 7.56
N ASN A 310 0.57 -8.14 7.10
CA ASN A 310 0.97 -7.00 6.29
C ASN A 310 1.45 -7.50 4.92
N PHE A 311 0.98 -6.86 3.85
CA PHE A 311 1.43 -7.15 2.49
C PHE A 311 2.20 -5.94 1.93
N PRO A 312 3.54 -6.01 1.82
CA PRO A 312 4.36 -4.86 1.44
C PRO A 312 4.09 -4.39 0.01
N SER A 313 3.69 -3.13 -0.16
CA SER A 313 3.41 -2.53 -1.48
C SER A 313 4.64 -2.46 -2.40
N LYS A 314 5.84 -2.42 -1.84
CA LYS A 314 7.12 -2.44 -2.59
C LYS A 314 7.29 -3.68 -3.48
N THR A 315 6.62 -4.77 -3.14
CA THR A 315 6.59 -6.01 -3.94
C THR A 315 6.24 -5.75 -5.39
N THR A 316 5.22 -4.92 -5.63
CA THR A 316 4.79 -4.57 -6.98
C THR A 316 5.88 -3.83 -7.76
N ASP A 317 6.61 -2.91 -7.10
CA ASP A 317 7.70 -2.17 -7.72
C ASP A 317 8.89 -3.08 -8.07
N TYR A 318 9.28 -3.97 -7.16
CA TYR A 318 10.39 -4.89 -7.38
C TYR A 318 10.05 -5.93 -8.45
N PHE A 319 8.88 -6.50 -8.41
CA PHE A 319 8.41 -7.45 -9.43
C PHE A 319 8.33 -6.80 -10.81
N LYS A 320 7.81 -5.56 -10.90
CA LYS A 320 7.79 -4.76 -12.14
C LYS A 320 9.16 -4.66 -12.79
N LEU A 321 10.23 -4.58 -12.00
CA LEU A 321 11.60 -4.38 -12.47
C LEU A 321 12.41 -5.68 -12.51
N SER A 322 11.76 -6.83 -12.42
CA SER A 322 12.42 -8.16 -12.36
C SER A 322 13.46 -8.26 -11.26
N LEU A 323 13.26 -7.54 -10.14
CA LEU A 323 14.18 -7.51 -9.03
C LEU A 323 13.77 -8.57 -7.99
N PRO A 324 14.64 -9.53 -7.64
CA PRO A 324 14.36 -10.49 -6.57
C PRO A 324 14.23 -9.78 -5.22
N ILE A 325 13.42 -10.31 -4.32
CA ILE A 325 13.16 -9.70 -3.01
C ILE A 325 13.87 -10.49 -1.92
N LEU A 326 14.51 -9.76 -0.98
CA LEU A 326 14.88 -10.28 0.33
C LEU A 326 14.02 -9.60 1.39
N ALA A 327 13.32 -10.36 2.22
CA ALA A 327 12.40 -9.81 3.20
C ALA A 327 12.76 -10.25 4.63
N SER A 328 12.72 -9.30 5.58
CA SER A 328 12.70 -9.54 7.02
C SER A 328 11.27 -9.28 7.51
N LEU A 329 10.59 -10.32 7.99
CA LEU A 329 9.13 -10.32 8.19
C LEU A 329 8.76 -10.67 9.63
N ASP A 330 7.78 -9.98 10.19
CA ASP A 330 7.10 -10.46 11.40
C ASP A 330 6.45 -11.83 11.13
N ARG A 331 6.10 -12.55 12.19
CA ARG A 331 5.56 -13.90 12.10
C ARG A 331 4.29 -13.98 11.23
N CYS A 332 3.36 -13.05 11.39
CA CYS A 332 2.12 -13.06 10.61
C CYS A 332 2.38 -12.80 9.12
N ALA A 333 3.30 -11.88 8.82
CA ALA A 333 3.73 -11.61 7.44
C ALA A 333 4.56 -12.77 6.87
N ALA A 334 5.34 -13.49 7.67
CA ALA A 334 6.09 -14.67 7.24
C ALA A 334 5.13 -15.79 6.79
N GLU A 335 4.08 -16.06 7.57
CA GLU A 335 3.06 -17.06 7.27
C GLU A 335 2.23 -16.72 6.02
N ASP A 336 1.95 -15.45 5.74
CA ASP A 336 1.16 -14.98 4.58
C ASP A 336 2.07 -14.55 3.41
N TYR A 337 2.69 -13.38 3.55
CA TYR A 337 3.51 -12.77 2.49
C TYR A 337 4.80 -13.56 2.22
N GLY A 338 5.45 -14.12 3.26
CA GLY A 338 6.65 -14.94 3.12
C GLY A 338 6.37 -16.20 2.29
N ASN A 339 5.29 -16.92 2.61
CA ASN A 339 4.84 -18.07 1.81
C ASN A 339 4.43 -17.67 0.38
N PHE A 340 3.75 -16.54 0.21
CA PHE A 340 3.44 -16.00 -1.10
C PHE A 340 4.71 -15.74 -1.90
N LEU A 341 5.68 -15.03 -1.31
CA LEU A 341 6.93 -14.63 -1.96
C LEU A 341 7.79 -15.82 -2.36
N GLN A 342 8.04 -16.75 -1.43
CA GLN A 342 9.02 -17.81 -1.60
C GLN A 342 8.44 -19.08 -2.23
N ASN A 343 7.20 -19.45 -1.89
CA ASN A 343 6.62 -20.73 -2.30
C ASN A 343 5.65 -20.59 -3.47
N LYS A 344 4.81 -19.55 -3.48
CA LYS A 344 3.78 -19.38 -4.52
C LYS A 344 4.36 -18.69 -5.76
N VAL A 345 4.96 -17.51 -5.61
CA VAL A 345 5.54 -16.75 -6.73
C VAL A 345 6.94 -17.23 -7.05
N ARG A 346 7.71 -17.61 -6.03
CA ARG A 346 9.16 -17.88 -6.10
C ARG A 346 9.90 -16.65 -6.64
N GLY A 347 9.55 -15.48 -6.09
CA GLY A 347 10.05 -14.16 -6.49
C GLY A 347 11.05 -13.55 -5.50
N GLY A 348 11.40 -14.28 -4.43
CA GLY A 348 12.33 -13.83 -3.41
C GLY A 348 12.52 -14.83 -2.27
N LEU A 349 13.30 -14.41 -1.29
CA LEU A 349 13.60 -15.14 -0.07
C LEU A 349 13.23 -14.31 1.15
N PHE A 350 13.01 -14.96 2.30
CA PHE A 350 12.75 -14.24 3.54
C PHE A 350 13.37 -14.95 4.76
N ALA A 351 13.47 -14.20 5.84
CA ALA A 351 13.69 -14.70 7.20
C ALA A 351 12.72 -13.98 8.15
N GLU A 352 12.46 -14.57 9.32
CA GLU A 352 11.67 -13.88 10.35
C GLU A 352 12.48 -12.70 10.91
N ALA A 353 11.79 -11.62 11.24
CA ALA A 353 12.40 -10.43 11.84
C ALA A 353 12.97 -10.79 13.22
N GLY A 354 14.22 -10.39 13.46
CA GLY A 354 15.01 -10.82 14.62
C GLY A 354 15.92 -12.04 14.37
N ASP A 355 15.66 -12.86 13.35
CA ASP A 355 16.58 -13.90 12.90
C ASP A 355 17.64 -13.31 11.95
N ILE A 356 18.65 -12.66 12.54
CA ILE A 356 19.73 -12.00 11.80
C ILE A 356 20.57 -12.99 11.00
N GLU A 357 20.86 -14.16 11.57
CA GLU A 357 21.64 -15.20 10.89
C GLU A 357 20.87 -15.78 9.71
N GLY A 358 19.59 -16.08 9.88
CA GLY A 358 18.73 -16.54 8.79
C GLY A 358 18.65 -15.52 7.68
N LEU A 359 18.47 -14.23 8.00
CA LEU A 359 18.43 -13.15 7.03
C LEU A 359 19.75 -13.02 6.27
N TYR A 360 20.88 -13.07 6.98
CA TYR A 360 22.21 -13.03 6.38
C TYR A 360 22.46 -14.23 5.47
N ASN A 361 22.09 -15.43 5.87
CA ASN A 361 22.23 -16.64 5.05
C ASN A 361 21.39 -16.54 3.75
N GLN A 362 20.16 -16.04 3.81
CA GLN A 362 19.35 -15.82 2.62
C GLN A 362 19.94 -14.72 1.72
N PHE A 363 20.49 -13.67 2.31
CA PHE A 363 21.17 -12.61 1.59
C PHE A 363 22.40 -13.13 0.84
N MET A 364 23.24 -13.95 1.50
CA MET A 364 24.45 -14.51 0.88
C MET A 364 24.13 -15.52 -0.22
N LYS A 365 23.01 -16.23 -0.17
CA LYS A 365 22.53 -17.02 -1.32
C LYS A 365 22.26 -16.12 -2.53
N LEU A 366 21.59 -14.97 -2.33
CA LEU A 366 21.33 -14.01 -3.41
C LEU A 366 22.64 -13.35 -3.89
N TYR A 367 23.58 -13.06 -3.00
CA TYR A 367 24.88 -12.48 -3.37
C TYR A 367 25.69 -13.44 -4.25
N ASN A 368 25.81 -14.71 -3.85
CA ASN A 368 26.69 -15.69 -4.48
C ASN A 368 26.10 -16.30 -5.77
N ASP A 369 24.78 -16.26 -5.96
CA ASP A 369 24.12 -16.95 -7.08
C ASP A 369 23.33 -15.96 -7.98
N GLU A 370 23.96 -15.53 -9.06
CA GLU A 370 23.34 -14.67 -10.06
C GLU A 370 22.19 -15.36 -10.80
N SER A 371 22.33 -16.67 -11.07
CA SER A 371 21.26 -17.43 -11.75
C SER A 371 20.00 -17.51 -10.90
N LEU A 372 20.16 -17.70 -9.58
CA LEU A 372 19.04 -17.62 -8.63
C LEU A 372 18.37 -16.25 -8.66
N ARG A 373 19.15 -15.15 -8.61
CA ARG A 373 18.58 -13.78 -8.69
C ARG A 373 17.76 -13.58 -9.96
N LYS A 374 18.31 -13.99 -11.12
CA LYS A 374 17.60 -13.88 -12.41
C LYS A 374 16.31 -14.70 -12.42
N THR A 375 16.36 -15.92 -11.89
CA THR A 375 15.19 -16.80 -11.82
C THR A 375 14.09 -16.20 -10.93
N LEU A 376 14.43 -15.75 -9.72
CA LEU A 376 13.48 -15.15 -8.79
C LEU A 376 12.91 -13.85 -9.35
N GLY A 377 13.74 -13.00 -9.93
CA GLY A 377 13.32 -11.74 -10.57
C GLY A 377 12.33 -11.98 -11.71
N ASN A 378 12.63 -12.94 -12.60
CA ASN A 378 11.76 -13.29 -13.72
C ASN A 378 10.43 -13.88 -13.26
N ASN A 379 10.42 -14.70 -12.22
CA ASN A 379 9.19 -15.23 -11.62
C ASN A 379 8.32 -14.09 -11.05
N GLY A 380 8.93 -13.14 -10.34
CA GLY A 380 8.25 -11.96 -9.84
C GLY A 380 7.64 -11.13 -10.98
N ARG A 381 8.41 -10.90 -12.05
CA ARG A 381 7.95 -10.19 -13.25
C ARG A 381 6.77 -10.88 -13.92
N LYS A 382 6.84 -12.17 -14.13
CA LYS A 382 5.74 -12.97 -14.71
C LYS A 382 4.48 -12.84 -13.87
N TYR A 383 4.61 -12.96 -12.55
CA TYR A 383 3.47 -12.77 -11.64
C TYR A 383 2.87 -11.36 -11.72
N TYR A 384 3.73 -10.32 -11.80
CA TYR A 384 3.29 -8.94 -11.98
C TYR A 384 2.45 -8.79 -13.25
N GLU A 385 2.92 -9.30 -14.38
CA GLU A 385 2.23 -9.20 -15.68
C GLU A 385 0.90 -9.96 -15.70
N GLU A 386 0.85 -11.15 -15.10
CA GLU A 386 -0.33 -12.01 -15.14
C GLU A 386 -1.42 -11.61 -14.12
N TYR A 387 -1.04 -11.10 -12.94
CA TYR A 387 -1.96 -10.97 -11.80
C TYR A 387 -2.07 -9.59 -11.17
N LEU A 388 -1.12 -8.68 -11.40
CA LEU A 388 -1.10 -7.37 -10.74
C LEU A 388 -1.48 -6.21 -11.67
N GLY A 389 -2.05 -6.50 -12.84
CA GLY A 389 -2.62 -5.48 -13.71
C GLY A 389 -3.83 -4.78 -13.07
N VAL A 390 -3.96 -3.48 -13.29
CA VAL A 390 -5.14 -2.72 -12.83
C VAL A 390 -6.43 -3.21 -13.50
N ASP A 391 -6.35 -3.76 -14.71
CA ASP A 391 -7.43 -4.48 -15.39
C ASP A 391 -7.92 -5.69 -14.57
N LYS A 392 -7.02 -6.44 -13.93
CA LYS A 392 -7.38 -7.56 -13.05
C LYS A 392 -8.08 -7.11 -11.78
N ALA A 393 -7.68 -5.96 -11.23
CA ALA A 393 -8.38 -5.36 -10.10
C ALA A 393 -9.80 -4.91 -10.50
N TYR A 394 -9.95 -4.27 -11.66
CA TYR A 394 -11.24 -3.93 -12.24
C TYR A 394 -12.13 -5.16 -12.41
N GLU A 395 -11.65 -6.20 -13.11
CA GLU A 395 -12.39 -7.47 -13.32
C GLU A 395 -12.85 -8.09 -11.99
N THR A 396 -11.96 -8.11 -10.98
CA THR A 396 -12.28 -8.66 -9.66
C THR A 396 -13.43 -7.90 -8.99
N ILE A 397 -13.39 -6.57 -9.01
CA ILE A 397 -14.44 -5.74 -8.42
C ILE A 397 -15.76 -5.92 -9.19
N MET A 398 -15.73 -5.93 -10.51
CA MET A 398 -16.91 -6.09 -11.34
C MET A 398 -17.58 -7.46 -11.17
N ASN A 399 -16.80 -8.53 -11.02
CA ASN A 399 -17.30 -9.87 -10.72
C ASN A 399 -18.05 -9.92 -9.39
N GLU A 400 -17.59 -9.21 -8.36
CA GLU A 400 -18.29 -9.13 -7.08
C GLU A 400 -19.61 -8.34 -7.18
N ILE A 401 -19.70 -7.34 -8.07
CA ILE A 401 -20.96 -6.62 -8.36
C ILE A 401 -21.98 -7.55 -9.05
N GLY A 402 -21.55 -8.34 -10.03
CA GLY A 402 -22.39 -9.30 -10.73
C GLY A 402 -23.03 -10.31 -9.76
N ARG A 403 -22.23 -10.89 -8.87
CA ARG A 403 -22.68 -11.81 -7.82
C ARG A 403 -23.66 -11.14 -6.83
N TRP A 404 -23.43 -9.88 -6.48
CA TRP A 404 -24.31 -9.13 -5.57
C TRP A 404 -25.69 -8.89 -6.19
N LYS A 405 -25.78 -8.48 -7.47
CA LYS A 405 -27.05 -8.29 -8.18
C LYS A 405 -27.86 -9.58 -8.26
N TRP A 406 -27.19 -10.71 -8.45
CA TRP A 406 -27.85 -12.02 -8.54
C TRP A 406 -28.49 -12.45 -7.20
N VAL A 407 -27.78 -12.26 -6.08
CA VAL A 407 -28.29 -12.52 -4.71
C VAL A 407 -29.48 -11.62 -4.39
N PHE A 408 -29.43 -10.36 -4.77
CA PHE A 408 -30.53 -9.39 -4.51
C PHE A 408 -31.78 -9.68 -5.33
N LEU A 409 -31.65 -10.22 -6.55
CA LEU A 409 -32.76 -10.66 -7.37
C LEU A 409 -33.42 -11.91 -6.80
N GLN A 410 -32.66 -12.84 -6.23
CA GLN A 410 -33.23 -14.03 -5.58
C GLN A 410 -33.99 -13.70 -4.28
N VAL A 411 -33.47 -12.77 -3.46
CA VAL A 411 -34.13 -12.35 -2.20
C VAL A 411 -35.42 -11.56 -2.46
N LYS A 412 -35.60 -10.96 -3.64
CA LYS A 412 -36.87 -10.29 -4.02
C LYS A 412 -37.92 -11.24 -4.61
N LEU A 413 -37.56 -12.49 -4.88
CA LEU A 413 -38.46 -13.53 -5.42
C LEU A 413 -39.00 -14.46 -4.33
N TYR A 414 -38.63 -14.27 -3.10
CA TYR A 414 -39.19 -14.86 -1.87
C TYR A 414 -39.77 -13.77 -0.97
#